data_5ea12f1932a7818470df9fb935c8a2ad
#
_entry.id   5ea12f1932a7818470df9fb935c8a2ad
#
_cell.length_a   1.000
_cell.length_b   1.000
_cell.length_c   1.000
_cell.angle_alpha   90.00
_cell.angle_beta   90.00
_cell.angle_gamma   90.00
#
_symmetry.space_group_name_H-M   'P 1'
#
loop_
_entity.id
_entity.type
_entity.pdbx_description
1 polymer ?
#
loop_
_entity_poly.entity_id
_entity_poly.type
_entity_poly.pdbx_seq_one_letter_code
_entity_poly.pdbx_strand_id
1 'polypeptide(L)'
;MENGTNLPGKDQKNAADAKKRNKKRVITGFIVLCFLGMVSAVCLQNPQWFELKTEAPSNTSMYSDKIVSYTFYPTDYNLDVTADEVYMGLDRYVYFKNGNETIAITDGDYAAYNPAVEFFGTYFETIIAGDAETYNTFFSDLYYETNKPYVQFAPQMLYDIRIEMLANDPQNDGTVLYAFNVEYKIHRNDGTFRNDIDSDASKKLYFELYEDKEGVVKIDRITYYVR
;
A
#
# COMPACT_ATOMS: atom_id res chain seq x y z
N MET A 1 68.49 22.92 28.48
CA MET A 1 68.10 21.70 29.21
C MET A 1 66.56 21.65 29.17
N GLU A 2 66.01 20.98 28.17
CA GLU A 2 64.58 20.79 28.05
C GLU A 2 64.26 19.30 28.20
N ASN A 3 63.54 19.00 29.26
CA ASN A 3 63.04 17.64 29.53
C ASN A 3 61.77 17.42 28.76
N GLY A 4 61.85 16.62 27.69
CA GLY A 4 60.66 16.08 26.99
C GLY A 4 60.13 14.86 27.72
N THR A 5 58.96 15.01 28.35
CA THR A 5 58.17 13.91 28.88
C THR A 5 57.39 13.24 27.77
N ASN A 6 57.82 12.06 27.34
CA ASN A 6 57.09 11.15 26.45
C ASN A 6 55.93 10.53 27.23
N LEU A 7 54.71 10.75 26.80
CA LEU A 7 53.50 10.08 27.29
C LEU A 7 53.20 8.86 26.39
N PRO A 8 53.42 7.62 26.86
CA PRO A 8 52.97 6.43 26.13
C PRO A 8 51.59 6.04 26.62
N GLY A 9 50.55 6.37 25.90
CA GLY A 9 49.23 6.02 26.40
C GLY A 9 48.11 5.87 25.38
N LYS A 10 48.20 6.46 24.20
CA LYS A 10 47.06 6.42 23.23
C LYS A 10 47.06 5.18 22.32
N ASP A 11 48.20 4.71 21.91
CA ASP A 11 48.27 3.62 20.92
C ASP A 11 47.96 2.23 21.51
N GLN A 12 48.32 2.01 22.80
CA GLN A 12 47.96 0.76 23.50
C GLN A 12 46.46 0.63 23.77
N LYS A 13 45.78 1.74 24.04
CA LYS A 13 44.32 1.72 24.29
C LYS A 13 43.53 1.42 23.02
N ASN A 14 43.95 2.01 21.89
CA ASN A 14 43.34 1.77 20.59
C ASN A 14 43.49 0.31 20.11
N ALA A 15 44.63 -0.31 20.36
CA ALA A 15 44.89 -1.72 20.02
C ALA A 15 44.08 -2.68 20.89
N ALA A 16 43.90 -2.37 22.18
CA ALA A 16 43.08 -3.17 23.09
C ALA A 16 41.60 -3.12 22.72
N ASP A 17 41.07 -1.93 22.35
CA ASP A 17 39.67 -1.75 21.95
C ASP A 17 39.36 -2.40 20.58
N ALA A 18 40.30 -2.34 19.64
CA ALA A 18 40.19 -3.06 18.36
C ALA A 18 40.13 -4.58 18.54
N LYS A 19 41.01 -5.13 19.43
CA LYS A 19 41.00 -6.56 19.75
C LYS A 19 39.73 -7.03 20.45
N LYS A 20 39.18 -6.19 21.33
CA LYS A 20 37.88 -6.46 22.02
C LYS A 20 36.69 -6.43 21.04
N ARG A 21 36.73 -5.52 20.09
CA ARG A 21 35.69 -5.38 19.04
C ARG A 21 35.71 -6.56 18.06
N ASN A 22 36.87 -7.01 17.65
CA ASN A 22 37.01 -8.17 16.79
C ASN A 22 36.60 -9.46 17.51
N LYS A 23 36.90 -9.62 18.81
CA LYS A 23 36.48 -10.77 19.60
C LYS A 23 34.92 -10.84 19.73
N LYS A 24 34.24 -9.69 19.90
CA LYS A 24 32.77 -9.66 19.91
C LYS A 24 32.17 -10.07 18.55
N ARG A 25 32.73 -9.58 17.44
CA ARG A 25 32.26 -9.94 16.09
C ARG A 25 32.41 -11.43 15.78
N VAL A 26 33.51 -12.03 16.19
CA VAL A 26 33.76 -13.47 16.04
C VAL A 26 32.76 -14.28 16.86
N ILE A 27 32.49 -13.89 18.13
CA ILE A 27 31.53 -14.58 18.99
C ILE A 27 30.11 -14.47 18.42
N THR A 28 29.70 -13.28 17.94
CA THR A 28 28.38 -13.08 17.32
C THR A 28 28.24 -13.93 16.05
N GLY A 29 29.28 -13.97 15.20
CA GLY A 29 29.28 -14.81 14.01
C GLY A 29 29.16 -16.32 14.33
N PHE A 30 29.83 -16.77 15.40
CA PHE A 30 29.76 -18.17 15.85
C PHE A 30 28.38 -18.53 16.39
N ILE A 31 27.72 -17.64 17.13
CA ILE A 31 26.37 -17.83 17.64
C ILE A 31 25.35 -17.95 16.49
N VAL A 32 25.46 -17.09 15.47
CA VAL A 32 24.58 -17.14 14.28
C VAL A 32 24.79 -18.45 13.51
N LEU A 33 26.04 -18.90 13.34
CA LEU A 33 26.33 -20.19 12.68
C LEU A 33 25.78 -21.39 13.47
N CYS A 34 25.88 -21.38 14.80
CA CYS A 34 25.29 -22.42 15.65
C CYS A 34 23.77 -22.44 15.58
N PHE A 35 23.12 -21.25 15.51
CA PHE A 35 21.65 -21.15 15.34
C PHE A 35 21.20 -21.71 13.99
N LEU A 36 21.90 -21.35 12.91
CA LEU A 36 21.61 -21.89 11.56
C LEU A 36 21.83 -23.41 11.52
N GLY A 37 22.87 -23.91 12.17
CA GLY A 37 23.13 -25.35 12.29
C GLY A 37 22.07 -26.10 13.08
N MET A 38 21.55 -25.53 14.19
CA MET A 38 20.47 -26.12 14.97
C MET A 38 19.14 -26.14 14.20
N VAL A 39 18.81 -25.07 13.49
CA VAL A 39 17.61 -25.01 12.65
C VAL A 39 17.68 -26.07 11.54
N SER A 40 18.85 -26.22 10.89
CA SER A 40 19.05 -27.23 9.86
C SER A 40 18.93 -28.67 10.43
N ALA A 41 19.46 -28.91 11.63
CA ALA A 41 19.38 -30.24 12.28
C ALA A 41 17.92 -30.58 12.67
N VAL A 42 17.16 -29.63 13.18
CA VAL A 42 15.73 -29.81 13.51
C VAL A 42 14.91 -30.07 12.24
N CYS A 43 15.20 -29.36 11.15
CA CYS A 43 14.56 -29.59 9.87
C CYS A 43 14.85 -30.97 9.29
N LEU A 44 16.10 -31.47 9.43
CA LEU A 44 16.48 -32.81 8.97
C LEU A 44 15.88 -33.94 9.83
N GLN A 45 15.63 -33.69 11.13
CA GLN A 45 15.02 -34.68 12.04
C GLN A 45 13.49 -34.71 11.92
N ASN A 46 12.87 -33.72 11.31
CA ASN A 46 11.41 -33.66 11.10
C ASN A 46 11.08 -33.43 9.61
N PRO A 47 11.38 -34.42 8.73
CA PRO A 47 11.14 -34.28 7.29
C PRO A 47 9.66 -34.03 6.96
N GLN A 48 8.74 -34.41 7.84
CA GLN A 48 7.30 -34.18 7.69
C GLN A 48 6.91 -32.66 7.68
N TRP A 49 7.79 -31.79 8.14
CA TRP A 49 7.54 -30.32 8.06
C TRP A 49 7.80 -29.76 6.66
N PHE A 50 8.50 -30.54 5.81
CA PHE A 50 8.79 -30.22 4.42
C PHE A 50 8.10 -31.18 3.43
N GLU A 51 7.29 -32.12 3.92
CA GLU A 51 6.37 -32.80 3.03
C GLU A 51 5.31 -31.78 2.58
N LEU A 52 5.62 -31.05 1.49
CA LEU A 52 4.60 -30.60 0.58
C LEU A 52 3.80 -31.88 0.25
N LYS A 53 2.63 -32.04 0.86
CA LYS A 53 1.64 -32.99 0.40
C LYS A 53 1.33 -32.65 -1.03
N THR A 54 2.10 -33.20 -1.95
CA THR A 54 1.70 -33.37 -3.33
C THR A 54 0.62 -34.43 -3.30
N GLU A 55 -0.56 -34.09 -2.79
CA GLU A 55 -1.75 -34.87 -3.14
C GLU A 55 -1.85 -34.69 -4.64
N ALA A 56 -1.60 -35.82 -5.36
CA ALA A 56 -1.93 -35.88 -6.77
C ALA A 56 -3.37 -35.38 -6.89
N PRO A 57 -3.67 -34.45 -7.81
CA PRO A 57 -5.01 -33.95 -7.94
C PRO A 57 -5.92 -35.12 -8.23
N SER A 58 -6.67 -35.54 -7.22
CA SER A 58 -7.86 -36.33 -7.47
C SER A 58 -8.72 -35.45 -8.35
N ASN A 59 -8.93 -35.85 -9.60
CA ASN A 59 -9.81 -35.21 -10.57
C ASN A 59 -11.24 -35.20 -10.06
N THR A 60 -11.51 -34.38 -9.07
CA THR A 60 -12.84 -33.94 -8.69
C THR A 60 -12.72 -32.45 -8.43
N SER A 61 -12.48 -31.72 -9.50
CA SER A 61 -12.62 -30.27 -9.56
C SER A 61 -14.10 -29.93 -9.33
N MET A 62 -14.50 -29.86 -8.07
CA MET A 62 -15.64 -29.05 -7.66
C MET A 62 -15.17 -27.64 -7.38
N TYR A 63 -14.36 -27.04 -8.24
CA TYR A 63 -14.38 -25.61 -8.45
C TYR A 63 -15.63 -25.34 -9.29
N SER A 64 -16.72 -25.14 -8.61
CA SER A 64 -17.78 -24.32 -9.17
C SER A 64 -17.13 -22.95 -9.38
N ASP A 65 -16.60 -22.71 -10.57
CA ASP A 65 -16.34 -21.36 -11.05
C ASP A 65 -17.67 -20.64 -10.98
N LYS A 66 -17.92 -20.03 -9.84
CA LYS A 66 -19.06 -19.15 -9.66
C LYS A 66 -18.73 -17.97 -10.58
N ILE A 67 -19.23 -18.04 -11.81
CA ILE A 67 -19.16 -16.90 -12.74
C ILE A 67 -19.90 -15.78 -12.03
N VAL A 68 -19.16 -14.86 -11.44
CA VAL A 68 -19.71 -13.65 -10.86
C VAL A 68 -20.01 -12.74 -12.05
N SER A 69 -21.28 -12.56 -12.38
CA SER A 69 -21.72 -11.61 -13.38
C SER A 69 -22.18 -10.33 -12.68
N TYR A 70 -21.61 -9.21 -13.07
CA TYR A 70 -22.00 -7.89 -12.61
C TYR A 70 -22.98 -7.26 -13.59
N THR A 71 -23.90 -6.43 -13.09
CA THR A 71 -24.86 -5.70 -13.91
C THR A 71 -24.48 -4.22 -13.93
N PHE A 72 -24.23 -3.70 -15.13
CA PHE A 72 -23.81 -2.32 -15.31
C PHE A 72 -24.89 -1.45 -15.93
N TYR A 73 -24.89 -0.19 -15.57
CA TYR A 73 -25.72 0.84 -16.20
C TYR A 73 -25.18 1.21 -17.57
N PRO A 74 -25.98 1.80 -18.45
CA PRO A 74 -25.51 2.33 -19.73
C PRO A 74 -24.42 3.39 -19.52
N THR A 75 -23.34 3.30 -20.28
CA THR A 75 -22.24 4.24 -20.24
C THR A 75 -22.61 5.58 -20.86
N ASP A 76 -22.34 6.69 -20.17
CA ASP A 76 -22.44 8.05 -20.70
C ASP A 76 -21.17 8.84 -20.36
N TYR A 77 -20.32 9.05 -21.33
CA TYR A 77 -19.06 9.81 -21.17
C TYR A 77 -19.26 11.33 -20.98
N ASN A 78 -20.47 11.83 -21.16
CA ASN A 78 -20.84 13.25 -20.94
C ASN A 78 -21.76 13.41 -19.73
N LEU A 79 -21.80 12.41 -18.84
CA LEU A 79 -22.66 12.43 -17.66
C LEU A 79 -22.35 13.65 -16.79
N ASP A 80 -23.36 14.46 -16.53
CA ASP A 80 -23.33 15.44 -15.46
C ASP A 80 -23.81 14.76 -14.16
N VAL A 81 -22.85 14.35 -13.33
CA VAL A 81 -23.16 13.66 -12.06
C VAL A 81 -23.97 14.54 -11.10
N THR A 82 -23.91 15.88 -11.25
CA THR A 82 -24.63 16.81 -10.38
C THR A 82 -26.13 16.94 -10.77
N ALA A 83 -26.49 16.47 -11.95
CA ALA A 83 -27.88 16.43 -12.40
C ALA A 83 -28.69 15.24 -11.82
N ASP A 84 -28.02 14.25 -11.20
CA ASP A 84 -28.69 13.13 -10.56
C ASP A 84 -29.09 13.50 -9.12
N GLU A 85 -30.40 13.74 -8.90
CA GLU A 85 -30.92 14.15 -7.59
C GLU A 85 -30.72 13.07 -6.51
N VAL A 86 -30.71 11.78 -6.88
CA VAL A 86 -30.47 10.69 -5.93
C VAL A 86 -29.04 10.72 -5.47
N TYR A 87 -28.10 10.80 -6.41
CA TYR A 87 -26.68 10.92 -6.08
C TYR A 87 -26.36 12.16 -5.24
N MET A 88 -26.95 13.30 -5.57
CA MET A 88 -26.75 14.55 -4.81
C MET A 88 -27.28 14.45 -3.36
N GLY A 89 -28.19 13.54 -3.07
CA GLY A 89 -28.69 13.24 -1.72
C GLY A 89 -27.88 12.19 -0.96
N LEU A 90 -26.89 11.53 -1.58
CA LEU A 90 -26.05 10.54 -0.93
C LEU A 90 -24.95 11.19 -0.08
N ASP A 91 -24.35 10.41 0.81
CA ASP A 91 -23.19 10.84 1.61
C ASP A 91 -21.91 10.81 0.74
N ARG A 92 -21.50 11.96 0.25
CA ARG A 92 -20.35 12.16 -0.65
C ARG A 92 -19.11 12.66 0.06
N TYR A 93 -19.12 12.76 1.40
CA TYR A 93 -17.95 13.13 2.17
C TYR A 93 -16.92 12.00 2.19
N VAL A 94 -15.65 12.40 2.34
CA VAL A 94 -14.57 11.44 2.59
C VAL A 94 -14.37 11.32 4.09
N TYR A 95 -14.43 10.09 4.59
CA TYR A 95 -14.14 9.77 5.98
C TYR A 95 -12.70 9.29 6.10
N PHE A 96 -11.89 10.08 6.78
CA PHE A 96 -10.51 9.73 7.07
C PHE A 96 -10.39 9.11 8.45
N LYS A 97 -9.81 7.90 8.51
CA LYS A 97 -9.54 7.19 9.75
C LYS A 97 -8.03 7.07 9.97
N ASN A 98 -7.58 7.53 11.14
CA ASN A 98 -6.21 7.38 11.63
C ASN A 98 -6.25 6.77 13.04
N GLY A 99 -5.81 5.51 13.17
CA GLY A 99 -5.93 4.76 14.42
C GLY A 99 -7.38 4.60 14.87
N ASN A 100 -7.74 5.20 16.01
CA ASN A 100 -9.09 5.13 16.58
C ASN A 100 -9.98 6.33 16.21
N GLU A 101 -9.44 7.34 15.55
CA GLU A 101 -10.18 8.53 15.17
C GLU A 101 -10.70 8.41 13.74
N THR A 102 -11.95 8.85 13.53
CA THR A 102 -12.56 8.97 12.21
C THR A 102 -13.11 10.38 12.05
N ILE A 103 -12.71 11.06 11.01
CA ILE A 103 -13.06 12.45 10.74
C ILE A 103 -13.75 12.51 9.38
N ALA A 104 -14.89 13.18 9.29
CA ALA A 104 -15.50 13.51 8.01
C ALA A 104 -14.85 14.79 7.47
N ILE A 105 -14.26 14.72 6.30
CA ILE A 105 -13.69 15.89 5.61
C ILE A 105 -14.81 16.56 4.82
N THR A 106 -15.44 17.59 5.43
CA THR A 106 -16.66 18.20 4.91
C THR A 106 -16.43 19.51 4.15
N ASP A 107 -15.29 20.14 4.38
CA ASP A 107 -14.90 21.45 3.83
C ASP A 107 -13.87 21.33 2.69
N GLY A 108 -13.46 20.09 2.35
CA GLY A 108 -12.45 19.82 1.32
C GLY A 108 -11.02 20.12 1.75
N ASP A 109 -10.77 20.42 3.03
CA ASP A 109 -9.43 20.70 3.55
C ASP A 109 -8.65 19.40 3.82
N TYR A 110 -8.35 18.66 2.77
CA TYR A 110 -7.58 17.43 2.83
C TYR A 110 -6.12 17.67 3.23
N ALA A 111 -5.56 18.82 2.87
CA ALA A 111 -4.17 19.19 3.16
C ALA A 111 -3.89 19.37 4.66
N ALA A 112 -4.93 19.61 5.47
CA ALA A 112 -4.80 19.74 6.92
C ALA A 112 -4.28 18.47 7.62
N TYR A 113 -4.31 17.31 6.95
CA TYR A 113 -3.94 16.02 7.55
C TYR A 113 -2.54 15.57 7.16
N ASN A 114 -2.30 15.28 5.90
CA ASN A 114 -0.99 14.94 5.33
C ASN A 114 -1.07 14.90 3.80
N PRO A 115 0.08 14.88 3.08
CA PRO A 115 0.11 14.87 1.62
C PRO A 115 -0.64 13.71 0.97
N ALA A 116 -0.65 12.53 1.60
CA ALA A 116 -1.37 11.37 1.06
C ALA A 116 -2.90 11.53 1.19
N VAL A 117 -3.40 12.19 2.23
CA VAL A 117 -4.84 12.51 2.36
C VAL A 117 -5.23 13.58 1.35
N GLU A 118 -4.40 14.60 1.13
CA GLU A 118 -4.58 15.61 0.09
C GLU A 118 -4.64 14.97 -1.30
N PHE A 119 -3.73 14.04 -1.58
CA PHE A 119 -3.71 13.24 -2.79
C PHE A 119 -5.05 12.53 -3.03
N PHE A 120 -5.65 11.89 -2.01
CA PHE A 120 -6.93 11.21 -2.15
C PHE A 120 -8.08 12.16 -2.50
N GLY A 121 -8.07 13.40 -2.03
CA GLY A 121 -9.04 14.41 -2.46
C GLY A 121 -9.06 14.57 -3.97
N THR A 122 -7.90 14.89 -4.56
CA THR A 122 -7.75 15.04 -6.01
C THR A 122 -8.03 13.73 -6.77
N TYR A 123 -7.62 12.59 -6.23
CA TYR A 123 -7.85 11.27 -6.80
C TYR A 123 -9.35 10.97 -6.98
N PHE A 124 -10.17 11.20 -5.96
CA PHE A 124 -11.62 10.97 -6.06
C PHE A 124 -12.31 11.98 -6.97
N GLU A 125 -11.94 13.26 -6.92
CA GLU A 125 -12.46 14.28 -7.84
C GLU A 125 -12.21 13.91 -9.30
N THR A 126 -11.02 13.40 -9.61
CA THR A 126 -10.64 12.97 -10.96
C THR A 126 -11.49 11.78 -11.44
N ILE A 127 -11.81 10.84 -10.55
CA ILE A 127 -12.70 9.71 -10.89
C ILE A 127 -14.14 10.21 -11.11
N ILE A 128 -14.62 11.10 -10.27
CA ILE A 128 -15.96 11.70 -10.40
C ILE A 128 -16.07 12.46 -11.73
N ALA A 129 -15.01 13.15 -12.14
CA ALA A 129 -14.97 13.88 -13.39
C ALA A 129 -14.82 12.98 -14.65
N GLY A 130 -14.42 11.71 -14.50
CA GLY A 130 -14.12 10.84 -15.64
C GLY A 130 -12.83 11.19 -16.38
N ASP A 131 -11.90 11.88 -15.72
CA ASP A 131 -10.64 12.35 -16.30
C ASP A 131 -9.57 11.26 -16.26
N ALA A 132 -9.57 10.39 -17.29
CA ALA A 132 -8.62 9.29 -17.39
C ALA A 132 -7.17 9.78 -17.62
N GLU A 133 -6.97 10.95 -18.25
CA GLU A 133 -5.64 11.51 -18.48
C GLU A 133 -4.98 11.90 -17.16
N THR A 134 -5.64 12.72 -16.35
CA THR A 134 -5.17 13.11 -15.03
C THR A 134 -5.07 11.89 -14.11
N TYR A 135 -6.06 10.98 -14.11
CA TYR A 135 -6.04 9.76 -13.32
C TYR A 135 -4.76 8.93 -13.54
N ASN A 136 -4.35 8.75 -14.79
CA ASN A 136 -3.14 8.01 -15.12
C ASN A 136 -1.86 8.66 -14.58
N THR A 137 -1.86 9.95 -14.29
CA THR A 137 -0.68 10.62 -13.71
C THR A 137 -0.46 10.30 -12.24
N PHE A 138 -1.43 9.75 -11.55
CA PHE A 138 -1.32 9.39 -10.13
C PHE A 138 -0.47 8.17 -9.85
N PHE A 139 -0.10 7.41 -10.86
CA PHE A 139 0.62 6.15 -10.70
C PHE A 139 2.12 6.31 -10.98
N SER A 140 2.92 5.53 -10.26
CA SER A 140 4.35 5.44 -10.50
C SER A 140 4.67 4.50 -11.67
N ASP A 141 5.93 4.53 -12.13
CA ASP A 141 6.43 3.60 -13.13
C ASP A 141 6.33 2.15 -12.65
N LEU A 142 6.53 1.91 -11.34
CA LEU A 142 6.40 0.58 -10.72
C LEU A 142 4.99 0.00 -10.90
N TYR A 143 3.96 0.82 -10.74
CA TYR A 143 2.58 0.39 -10.99
C TYR A 143 2.38 -0.07 -12.43
N TYR A 144 2.96 0.65 -13.38
CA TYR A 144 2.80 0.36 -14.81
C TYR A 144 3.64 -0.82 -15.33
N GLU A 145 4.54 -1.38 -14.52
CA GLU A 145 5.21 -2.65 -14.87
C GLU A 145 4.21 -3.81 -15.05
N THR A 146 3.09 -3.77 -14.32
CA THR A 146 2.09 -4.85 -14.32
C THR A 146 0.68 -4.41 -14.71
N ASN A 147 0.44 -3.10 -14.78
CA ASN A 147 -0.87 -2.54 -15.09
C ASN A 147 -0.81 -1.70 -16.37
N LYS A 148 -1.96 -1.42 -16.95
CA LYS A 148 -2.08 -0.56 -18.13
C LYS A 148 -2.83 0.72 -17.76
N PRO A 149 -2.46 1.86 -18.36
CA PRO A 149 -3.22 3.08 -18.18
C PRO A 149 -4.65 2.93 -18.72
N TYR A 150 -5.58 3.64 -18.10
CA TYR A 150 -6.93 3.78 -18.65
C TYR A 150 -6.87 4.60 -19.94
N VAL A 151 -7.53 4.10 -20.97
CA VAL A 151 -7.73 4.90 -22.20
C VAL A 151 -8.83 5.92 -21.95
N GLN A 152 -9.91 5.49 -21.29
CA GLN A 152 -11.09 6.31 -21.01
C GLN A 152 -11.95 5.60 -19.96
N PHE A 153 -12.63 6.37 -19.10
CA PHE A 153 -13.78 5.94 -18.30
C PHE A 153 -14.77 7.10 -18.19
N ALA A 154 -16.06 6.77 -17.98
CA ALA A 154 -17.08 7.79 -17.82
C ALA A 154 -17.04 8.41 -16.41
N PRO A 155 -17.60 9.63 -16.19
CA PRO A 155 -17.77 10.20 -14.86
C PRO A 155 -18.46 9.21 -13.91
N GLN A 156 -17.95 9.10 -12.68
CA GLN A 156 -18.44 8.12 -11.70
C GLN A 156 -19.10 8.81 -10.51
N MET A 157 -20.22 8.29 -10.06
CA MET A 157 -20.96 8.81 -8.90
C MET A 157 -20.48 8.13 -7.60
N LEU A 158 -19.32 8.57 -7.08
CA LEU A 158 -18.73 8.03 -5.86
C LEU A 158 -19.43 8.55 -4.61
N TYR A 159 -19.63 7.67 -3.62
CA TYR A 159 -20.19 8.02 -2.32
C TYR A 159 -19.77 7.00 -1.24
N ASP A 160 -20.08 7.30 0.03
CA ASP A 160 -19.68 6.48 1.21
C ASP A 160 -18.16 6.18 1.17
N ILE A 161 -17.36 7.25 0.96
CA ILE A 161 -15.93 7.14 0.73
C ILE A 161 -15.20 7.09 2.07
N ARG A 162 -14.36 6.08 2.26
CA ARG A 162 -13.59 5.86 3.47
C ARG A 162 -12.14 5.57 3.14
N ILE A 163 -11.24 6.30 3.77
CA ILE A 163 -9.80 6.04 3.72
C ILE A 163 -9.29 5.80 5.15
N GLU A 164 -8.61 4.70 5.37
CA GLU A 164 -8.03 4.32 6.66
C GLU A 164 -6.52 4.22 6.49
N MET A 165 -5.78 5.09 7.18
CA MET A 165 -4.33 5.03 7.17
C MET A 165 -3.84 3.87 8.03
N LEU A 166 -3.07 2.96 7.43
CA LEU A 166 -2.49 1.79 8.08
C LEU A 166 -1.03 2.01 8.46
N ALA A 167 -0.31 2.76 7.62
CA ALA A 167 1.10 3.09 7.83
C ALA A 167 1.43 4.48 7.27
N ASN A 168 2.37 5.13 7.94
CA ASN A 168 3.07 6.33 7.51
C ASN A 168 4.52 6.15 7.95
N ASP A 169 5.40 5.81 7.01
CA ASP A 169 6.77 5.39 7.28
C ASP A 169 7.79 6.30 6.56
N PRO A 170 8.26 7.37 7.24
CA PRO A 170 9.29 8.24 6.72
C PRO A 170 10.64 7.49 6.59
N GLN A 171 11.23 7.56 5.40
CA GLN A 171 12.50 6.91 5.08
C GLN A 171 13.69 7.83 5.37
N ASN A 172 14.88 7.22 5.58
CA ASN A 172 16.11 7.96 5.87
C ASN A 172 16.60 8.84 4.72
N ASP A 173 16.11 8.59 3.52
CA ASP A 173 16.47 9.34 2.32
C ASP A 173 15.53 10.53 2.05
N GLY A 174 14.53 10.75 2.90
CA GLY A 174 13.58 11.87 2.83
C GLY A 174 12.32 11.57 2.02
N THR A 175 12.09 10.31 1.64
CA THR A 175 10.83 9.84 1.04
C THR A 175 9.88 9.33 2.12
N VAL A 176 8.59 9.14 1.81
CA VAL A 176 7.63 8.56 2.74
C VAL A 176 6.83 7.46 2.05
N LEU A 177 6.66 6.34 2.75
CA LEU A 177 5.79 5.25 2.30
C LEU A 177 4.50 5.28 3.11
N TYR A 178 3.37 5.21 2.42
CA TYR A 178 2.07 5.13 3.05
C TYR A 178 1.35 3.85 2.66
N ALA A 179 0.53 3.35 3.58
CA ALA A 179 -0.42 2.28 3.29
C ALA A 179 -1.81 2.69 3.73
N PHE A 180 -2.80 2.47 2.88
CA PHE A 180 -4.20 2.78 3.15
C PHE A 180 -5.13 1.65 2.77
N ASN A 181 -6.18 1.49 3.57
CA ASN A 181 -7.41 0.86 3.12
C ASN A 181 -8.33 1.93 2.53
N VAL A 182 -8.84 1.65 1.34
CA VAL A 182 -9.76 2.55 0.65
C VAL A 182 -11.03 1.79 0.31
N GLU A 183 -12.18 2.36 0.61
CA GLU A 183 -13.49 1.78 0.33
C GLU A 183 -14.44 2.88 -0.13
N TYR A 184 -15.19 2.62 -1.17
CA TYR A 184 -16.23 3.53 -1.68
C TYR A 184 -17.28 2.75 -2.45
N LYS A 185 -18.42 3.38 -2.66
CA LYS A 185 -19.49 2.88 -3.52
C LYS A 185 -19.60 3.71 -4.78
N ILE A 186 -20.13 3.12 -5.84
CA ILE A 186 -20.44 3.80 -7.10
C ILE A 186 -21.94 3.67 -7.34
N HIS A 187 -22.65 4.78 -7.32
CA HIS A 187 -24.06 4.81 -7.71
C HIS A 187 -24.16 4.67 -9.23
N ARG A 188 -25.02 3.76 -9.70
CA ARG A 188 -25.20 3.45 -11.13
C ARG A 188 -23.89 3.14 -11.85
N ASN A 189 -23.10 2.24 -11.28
CA ASN A 189 -21.83 1.81 -11.89
C ASN A 189 -22.03 1.33 -13.33
N ASP A 190 -21.33 1.92 -14.28
CA ASP A 190 -21.38 1.58 -15.71
C ASP A 190 -20.29 0.59 -16.14
N GLY A 191 -19.41 0.20 -15.22
CA GLY A 191 -18.32 -0.75 -15.44
C GLY A 191 -17.10 -0.20 -16.18
N THR A 192 -17.09 1.07 -16.60
CA THR A 192 -15.94 1.65 -17.34
C THR A 192 -14.76 1.91 -16.43
N PHE A 193 -14.98 2.25 -15.15
CA PHE A 193 -13.96 2.45 -14.14
C PHE A 193 -13.75 1.20 -13.28
N ARG A 194 -14.82 0.63 -12.69
CA ARG A 194 -14.82 -0.58 -11.89
C ARG A 194 -15.77 -1.60 -12.50
N ASN A 195 -15.21 -2.69 -13.02
CA ASN A 195 -15.97 -3.79 -13.62
C ASN A 195 -16.01 -5.05 -12.74
N ASP A 196 -15.59 -4.91 -11.48
CA ASP A 196 -15.44 -5.98 -10.51
C ASP A 196 -16.37 -5.85 -9.29
N ILE A 197 -17.31 -4.90 -9.34
CA ILE A 197 -18.36 -4.66 -8.33
C ILE A 197 -19.68 -4.23 -8.99
N ASP A 198 -20.81 -4.57 -8.36
CA ASP A 198 -22.12 -4.02 -8.72
C ASP A 198 -22.28 -2.56 -8.27
N SER A 199 -23.30 -1.88 -8.80
CA SER A 199 -23.74 -0.58 -8.29
C SER A 199 -24.07 -0.68 -6.81
N ASP A 200 -23.70 0.38 -6.06
CA ASP A 200 -23.95 0.53 -4.62
C ASP A 200 -23.28 -0.53 -3.73
N ALA A 201 -22.47 -1.42 -4.32
CA ALA A 201 -21.61 -2.33 -3.58
C ALA A 201 -20.26 -1.68 -3.26
N SER A 202 -19.62 -2.14 -2.18
CA SER A 202 -18.27 -1.75 -1.84
C SER A 202 -17.31 -2.93 -1.82
N LYS A 203 -16.06 -2.67 -2.11
CA LYS A 203 -14.98 -3.65 -2.01
C LYS A 203 -13.72 -2.95 -1.55
N LYS A 204 -13.20 -3.40 -0.42
CA LYS A 204 -12.01 -2.79 0.17
C LYS A 204 -10.80 -2.99 -0.72
N LEU A 205 -10.08 -1.90 -0.97
CA LEU A 205 -8.85 -1.83 -1.71
C LEU A 205 -7.70 -1.50 -0.75
N TYR A 206 -6.55 -2.07 -1.00
CA TYR A 206 -5.31 -1.73 -0.32
C TYR A 206 -4.42 -0.94 -1.26
N PHE A 207 -4.00 0.25 -0.82
CA PHE A 207 -3.14 1.17 -1.55
C PHE A 207 -1.77 1.24 -0.89
N GLU A 208 -0.73 1.15 -1.69
CA GLU A 208 0.63 1.57 -1.32
C GLU A 208 0.94 2.84 -2.09
N LEU A 209 1.32 3.90 -1.35
CA LEU A 209 1.67 5.20 -1.90
C LEU A 209 3.11 5.52 -1.55
N TYR A 210 3.76 6.23 -2.43
CA TYR A 210 5.12 6.75 -2.29
C TYR A 210 5.09 8.26 -2.45
N GLU A 211 5.66 8.99 -1.48
CA GLU A 211 5.92 10.42 -1.55
C GLU A 211 7.42 10.64 -1.79
N ASP A 212 7.76 11.36 -2.84
CA ASP A 212 9.13 11.70 -3.13
C ASP A 212 9.63 12.89 -2.27
N LYS A 213 10.90 13.28 -2.47
CA LYS A 213 11.56 14.36 -1.71
C LYS A 213 10.99 15.74 -2.02
N GLU A 214 10.35 15.88 -3.14
CA GLU A 214 9.67 17.08 -3.61
C GLU A 214 8.23 17.15 -3.09
N GLY A 215 7.74 16.12 -2.38
CA GLY A 215 6.38 16.03 -1.83
C GLY A 215 5.35 15.51 -2.83
N VAL A 216 5.78 14.94 -3.95
CA VAL A 216 4.86 14.37 -4.95
C VAL A 216 4.46 12.96 -4.53
N VAL A 217 3.15 12.75 -4.37
CA VAL A 217 2.59 11.44 -3.99
C VAL A 217 2.16 10.67 -5.24
N LYS A 218 2.54 9.39 -5.31
CA LYS A 218 2.17 8.45 -6.38
C LYS A 218 1.67 7.13 -5.79
N ILE A 219 0.86 6.42 -6.55
CA ILE A 219 0.40 5.06 -6.23
C ILE A 219 1.41 4.07 -6.82
N ASP A 220 2.01 3.26 -5.96
CA ASP A 220 2.88 2.14 -6.37
C ASP A 220 2.08 0.87 -6.59
N ARG A 221 1.00 0.68 -5.82
CA ARG A 221 0.20 -0.54 -5.89
C ARG A 221 -1.23 -0.32 -5.42
N ILE A 222 -2.15 -0.98 -6.12
CA ILE A 222 -3.52 -1.21 -5.63
C ILE A 222 -3.78 -2.72 -5.66
N THR A 223 -4.20 -3.29 -4.53
CA THR A 223 -4.56 -4.70 -4.43
C THR A 223 -5.91 -4.88 -3.76
N TYR A 224 -6.54 -6.02 -4.02
CA TYR A 224 -7.76 -6.41 -3.33
C TYR A 224 -7.39 -7.22 -2.09
N TYR A 225 -8.13 -7.03 -1.00
CA TYR A 225 -8.07 -7.98 0.09
C TYR A 225 -8.63 -9.32 -0.38
N VAL A 226 -7.74 -10.29 -0.53
CA VAL A 226 -8.13 -11.69 -0.68
C VAL A 226 -8.36 -12.20 0.75
N ARG A 227 -9.62 -12.51 1.08
CA ARG A 227 -9.97 -13.20 2.33
C ARG A 227 -9.66 -14.68 2.21
#